data_37c71c77b227a442ec14906743d5a9f4
#
_entry.id   37c71c77b227a442ec14906743d5a9f4
#
_cell.length_a   1.000
_cell.length_b   1.000
_cell.length_c   1.000
_cell.angle_alpha   90.00
_cell.angle_beta   90.00
_cell.angle_gamma   90.00
#
_symmetry.space_group_name_H-M   'P 1'
#
loop_
_entity.id
_entity.type
_entity.pdbx_description
1 polymer ?
#
loop_
_entity_poly.entity_id
_entity_poly.type
_entity_poly.pdbx_seq_one_letter_code
_entity_poly.pdbx_strand_id
1 'polypeptide(L)'
;MFEPPDVPGLVHLRSERRATATLDKLEQLVRDKGLTVFARIDFARDASTDGLTLPPLAQLVFGNPRAGTPLLAANPTIGLSLPLRALAWEDSEGHSWLSYESPDYLIERFHLPPALAANIAGIRALCEAAVA
;
A
#
# COMPACT_ATOMS: atom_id res chain seq x y z
N MET A 1 -16.59 15.31 -10.88
CA MET A 1 -16.02 14.67 -9.67
C MET A 1 -15.07 13.56 -10.07
N PHE A 2 -13.86 13.56 -9.52
CA PHE A 2 -12.88 12.54 -9.82
C PHE A 2 -13.24 11.22 -9.11
N GLU A 3 -13.09 10.11 -9.82
CA GLU A 3 -13.20 8.77 -9.24
C GLU A 3 -11.89 8.03 -9.51
N PRO A 4 -11.32 7.33 -8.50
CA PRO A 4 -10.13 6.51 -8.73
C PRO A 4 -10.37 5.43 -9.78
N PRO A 5 -9.31 5.02 -10.51
CA PRO A 5 -9.44 3.92 -11.48
C PRO A 5 -10.02 2.66 -10.86
N ASP A 6 -10.97 2.03 -11.55
CA ASP A 6 -11.55 0.76 -11.12
C ASP A 6 -10.66 -0.40 -11.57
N VAL A 7 -9.71 -0.76 -10.71
CA VAL A 7 -8.80 -1.87 -10.95
C VAL A 7 -9.13 -2.99 -9.96
N PRO A 8 -9.34 -4.23 -10.45
CA PRO A 8 -9.70 -5.33 -9.56
C PRO A 8 -8.71 -5.50 -8.41
N GLY A 9 -9.25 -5.64 -7.19
CA GLY A 9 -8.47 -5.88 -6.00
C GLY A 9 -7.89 -4.64 -5.35
N LEU A 10 -8.00 -3.45 -5.95
CA LEU A 10 -7.53 -2.21 -5.32
C LEU A 10 -8.58 -1.61 -4.40
N VAL A 11 -8.12 -1.13 -3.25
CA VAL A 11 -8.92 -0.34 -2.32
C VAL A 11 -8.37 1.08 -2.36
N HIS A 12 -9.25 2.07 -2.53
CA HIS A 12 -8.89 3.48 -2.56
C HIS A 12 -9.54 4.20 -1.39
N LEU A 13 -8.73 4.81 -0.55
CA LEU A 13 -9.20 5.59 0.60
C LEU A 13 -8.89 7.06 0.38
N ARG A 14 -9.92 7.91 0.47
CA ARG A 14 -9.72 9.36 0.42
C ARG A 14 -9.03 9.82 1.70
N SER A 15 -7.95 10.59 1.57
CA SER A 15 -7.22 11.10 2.72
C SER A 15 -7.61 12.54 3.04
N GLU A 16 -7.72 12.83 4.32
CA GLU A 16 -7.88 14.19 4.84
C GLU A 16 -6.57 14.99 4.79
N ARG A 17 -5.44 14.30 4.54
CA ARG A 17 -4.09 14.87 4.50
C ARG A 17 -3.59 14.91 3.07
N ARG A 18 -2.55 15.73 2.83
CA ARG A 18 -1.81 15.64 1.57
C ARG A 18 -1.15 14.27 1.46
N ALA A 19 -0.83 13.86 0.21
CA ALA A 19 -0.30 12.51 -0.04
C ALA A 19 0.96 12.22 0.77
N THR A 20 1.92 13.13 0.79
CA THR A 20 3.16 12.96 1.55
C THR A 20 2.88 12.79 3.05
N ALA A 21 2.03 13.64 3.62
CA ALA A 21 1.67 13.57 5.04
C ALA A 21 0.90 12.29 5.37
N THR A 22 0.06 11.82 4.46
CA THR A 22 -0.64 10.53 4.61
C THR A 22 0.37 9.39 4.71
N LEU A 23 1.35 9.37 3.81
CA LEU A 23 2.36 8.31 3.82
C LEU A 23 3.29 8.41 5.03
N ASP A 24 3.61 9.62 5.49
CA ASP A 24 4.37 9.84 6.72
C ASP A 24 3.64 9.22 7.92
N LYS A 25 2.33 9.46 8.00
CA LYS A 25 1.51 8.90 9.08
C LYS A 25 1.44 7.38 9.00
N LEU A 26 1.27 6.83 7.80
CA LEU A 26 1.27 5.38 7.61
C LEU A 26 2.61 4.78 8.06
N GLU A 27 3.71 5.37 7.66
CA GLU A 27 5.03 4.89 8.05
C GLU A 27 5.20 4.88 9.57
N GLN A 28 4.75 5.94 10.25
CA GLN A 28 4.81 6.01 11.71
C GLN A 28 3.96 4.90 12.35
N LEU A 29 2.73 4.70 11.85
CA LEU A 29 1.84 3.64 12.36
C LEU A 29 2.44 2.25 12.16
N VAL A 30 3.05 2.00 11.00
CA VAL A 30 3.73 0.74 10.69
C VAL A 30 4.86 0.49 11.68
N ARG A 31 5.70 1.50 11.93
CA ARG A 31 6.81 1.39 12.88
C ARG A 31 6.32 1.20 14.32
N ASP A 32 5.27 1.91 14.70
CA ASP A 32 4.69 1.79 16.06
C ASP A 32 4.12 0.40 16.33
N LYS A 33 3.66 -0.30 15.28
CA LYS A 33 3.21 -1.69 15.36
C LYS A 33 4.35 -2.70 15.37
N GLY A 34 5.60 -2.26 15.26
CA GLY A 34 6.74 -3.15 15.20
C GLY A 34 6.91 -3.85 13.85
N LEU A 35 6.25 -3.36 12.81
CA LEU A 35 6.40 -3.89 11.46
C LEU A 35 7.66 -3.32 10.81
N THR A 36 8.13 -3.99 9.76
CA THR A 36 9.32 -3.57 9.03
C THR A 36 8.96 -2.68 7.84
N VAL A 37 9.63 -1.54 7.72
CA VAL A 37 9.59 -0.73 6.50
C VAL A 37 10.76 -1.15 5.64
N PHE A 38 10.46 -1.73 4.46
CA PHE A 38 11.49 -2.21 3.54
C PHE A 38 11.96 -1.13 2.59
N ALA A 39 11.06 -0.27 2.14
CA ALA A 39 11.37 0.80 1.22
C ALA A 39 10.30 1.88 1.23
N ARG A 40 10.70 3.07 0.84
CA ARG A 40 9.79 4.15 0.49
C ARG A 40 10.27 4.74 -0.82
N ILE A 41 9.43 4.70 -1.84
CA ILE A 41 9.79 5.09 -3.20
C ILE A 41 8.98 6.33 -3.56
N ASP A 42 9.68 7.42 -3.88
CA ASP A 42 9.05 8.67 -4.29
C ASP A 42 9.13 8.78 -5.82
N PHE A 43 8.05 8.37 -6.49
CA PHE A 43 7.99 8.36 -7.95
C PHE A 43 8.03 9.77 -8.54
N ALA A 44 7.40 10.74 -7.87
CA ALA A 44 7.40 12.12 -8.33
C ALA A 44 8.80 12.73 -8.28
N ARG A 45 9.56 12.45 -7.23
CA ARG A 45 10.95 12.88 -7.11
C ARG A 45 11.84 12.20 -8.16
N ASP A 46 11.66 10.89 -8.37
CA ASP A 46 12.43 10.14 -9.34
C ASP A 46 12.18 10.67 -10.76
N ALA A 47 10.92 10.96 -11.08
CA ALA A 47 10.56 11.59 -12.36
C ALA A 47 11.27 12.93 -12.54
N SER A 48 11.26 13.76 -11.50
CA SER A 48 11.86 15.11 -11.56
C SER A 48 13.37 15.05 -11.77
N THR A 49 14.05 14.01 -11.29
CA THR A 49 15.47 13.79 -11.53
C THR A 49 15.79 13.64 -13.02
N ASP A 50 14.86 13.08 -13.79
CA ASP A 50 15.00 12.90 -15.23
C ASP A 50 14.30 14.00 -16.05
N GLY A 51 13.94 15.12 -15.42
CA GLY A 51 13.28 16.23 -16.08
C GLY A 51 11.80 16.00 -16.41
N LEU A 52 11.20 14.96 -15.81
CA LEU A 52 9.78 14.64 -15.99
C LEU A 52 8.98 15.14 -14.79
N THR A 53 7.66 15.27 -14.96
CA THR A 53 6.79 15.80 -13.91
C THR A 53 5.66 14.85 -13.64
N LEU A 54 5.49 14.49 -12.34
CA LEU A 54 4.33 13.78 -11.84
C LEU A 54 3.75 14.55 -10.64
N PRO A 55 2.42 14.51 -10.46
CA PRO A 55 1.85 14.92 -9.18
C PRO A 55 2.45 14.08 -8.05
N PRO A 56 2.29 14.49 -6.77
CA PRO A 56 2.73 13.68 -5.65
C PRO A 56 2.32 12.22 -5.79
N LEU A 57 3.29 11.33 -5.70
CA LEU A 57 3.08 9.89 -5.89
C LEU A 57 4.24 9.16 -5.22
N ALA A 58 3.93 8.41 -4.17
CA ALA A 58 4.95 7.68 -3.40
C ALA A 58 4.39 6.39 -2.84
N GLN A 59 5.25 5.40 -2.70
CA GLN A 59 4.90 4.06 -2.24
C GLN A 59 5.65 3.72 -0.97
N LEU A 60 4.95 3.13 0.00
CA LEU A 60 5.56 2.51 1.17
C LEU A 60 5.49 1.00 1.03
N VAL A 61 6.62 0.32 1.18
CA VAL A 61 6.73 -1.14 1.15
C VAL A 61 7.04 -1.61 2.57
N PHE A 62 6.15 -2.41 3.14
CA PHE A 62 6.25 -2.77 4.55
C PHE A 62 5.61 -4.14 4.82
N GLY A 63 5.89 -4.68 5.97
CA GLY A 63 5.28 -5.93 6.38
C GLY A 63 5.93 -6.56 7.58
N ASN A 64 5.52 -7.79 7.85
CA ASN A 64 6.06 -8.62 8.91
C ASN A 64 6.58 -9.92 8.28
N PRO A 65 7.92 -10.13 8.22
CA PRO A 65 8.46 -11.34 7.62
C PRO A 65 7.92 -12.63 8.24
N ARG A 66 7.66 -12.61 9.56
CA ARG A 66 7.10 -13.77 10.26
C ARG A 66 5.69 -14.09 9.79
N ALA A 67 4.89 -13.07 9.52
CA ALA A 67 3.53 -13.24 9.03
C ALA A 67 3.48 -13.54 7.52
N GLY A 68 4.41 -13.00 6.75
CA GLY A 68 4.46 -13.19 5.30
C GLY A 68 5.03 -14.53 4.87
N THR A 69 5.94 -15.11 5.64
CA THR A 69 6.60 -16.37 5.29
C THR A 69 5.64 -17.52 5.01
N PRO A 70 4.56 -17.75 5.79
CA PRO A 70 3.61 -18.81 5.47
C PRO A 70 2.93 -18.65 4.11
N LEU A 71 2.69 -17.42 3.67
CA LEU A 71 2.12 -17.16 2.34
C LEU A 71 3.11 -17.53 1.25
N LEU A 72 4.37 -17.11 1.41
CA LEU A 72 5.44 -17.43 0.46
C LEU A 72 5.71 -18.94 0.39
N ALA A 73 5.60 -19.63 1.52
CA ALA A 73 5.76 -21.09 1.56
C ALA A 73 4.61 -21.79 0.82
N ALA A 74 3.39 -21.27 0.91
CA ALA A 74 2.22 -21.86 0.25
C ALA A 74 2.24 -21.63 -1.26
N ASN A 75 2.64 -20.44 -1.72
CA ASN A 75 2.84 -20.14 -3.13
C ASN A 75 3.89 -19.03 -3.27
N PRO A 76 5.12 -19.36 -3.67
CA PRO A 76 6.20 -18.37 -3.72
C PRO A 76 5.95 -17.23 -4.70
N THR A 77 5.05 -17.40 -5.68
CA THR A 77 4.77 -16.34 -6.66
C THR A 77 4.08 -15.13 -6.05
N ILE A 78 3.46 -15.27 -4.85
CA ILE A 78 2.91 -14.10 -4.14
C ILE A 78 4.02 -13.12 -3.74
N GLY A 79 5.27 -13.54 -3.78
CA GLY A 79 6.42 -12.65 -3.60
C GLY A 79 6.45 -11.47 -4.57
N LEU A 80 5.72 -11.55 -5.68
CA LEU A 80 5.53 -10.40 -6.58
C LEU A 80 4.67 -9.30 -5.95
N SER A 81 3.79 -9.65 -5.01
CA SER A 81 2.88 -8.72 -4.33
C SER A 81 3.20 -8.57 -2.84
N LEU A 82 4.22 -9.24 -2.33
CA LEU A 82 4.74 -9.07 -0.97
C LEU A 82 6.18 -8.55 -1.03
N PRO A 83 6.62 -7.74 -0.07
CA PRO A 83 5.86 -7.24 1.09
C PRO A 83 4.64 -6.41 0.70
N LEU A 84 3.79 -6.09 1.68
CA LEU A 84 2.64 -5.23 1.45
C LEU A 84 3.06 -3.85 0.95
N ARG A 85 2.19 -3.21 0.18
CA ARG A 85 2.45 -1.90 -0.41
C ARG A 85 1.24 -1.00 -0.28
N ALA A 86 1.50 0.26 0.01
CA ALA A 86 0.48 1.30 -0.01
C ALA A 86 1.01 2.47 -0.82
N LEU A 87 0.15 3.02 -1.67
CA LEU A 87 0.48 4.10 -2.60
C LEU A 87 -0.29 5.35 -2.21
N ALA A 88 0.43 6.42 -1.88
CA ALA A 88 -0.16 7.74 -1.66
C ALA A 88 -0.03 8.57 -2.93
N TRP A 89 -1.13 9.18 -3.37
CA TRP A 89 -1.15 9.93 -4.63
C TRP A 89 -2.19 11.04 -4.59
N GLU A 90 -2.04 12.01 -5.50
CA GLU A 90 -2.99 13.09 -5.67
C GLU A 90 -3.61 13.03 -7.05
N ASP A 91 -4.92 13.25 -7.11
CA ASP A 91 -5.66 13.23 -8.36
C ASP A 91 -5.59 14.58 -9.08
N SER A 92 -6.22 14.68 -10.25
CA SER A 92 -6.24 15.88 -11.06
C SER A 92 -6.96 17.06 -10.42
N GLU A 93 -7.76 16.82 -9.38
CA GLU A 93 -8.46 17.84 -8.61
C GLU A 93 -7.71 18.23 -7.32
N GLY A 94 -6.52 17.67 -7.12
CA GLY A 94 -5.69 17.94 -5.95
C GLY A 94 -6.11 17.20 -4.68
N HIS A 95 -6.99 16.21 -4.79
CA HIS A 95 -7.38 15.38 -3.66
C HIS A 95 -6.39 14.25 -3.46
N SER A 96 -6.19 13.86 -2.20
CA SER A 96 -5.21 12.84 -1.83
C SER A 96 -5.89 11.51 -1.57
N TRP A 97 -5.22 10.46 -2.02
CA TRP A 97 -5.69 9.08 -1.91
C TRP A 97 -4.60 8.18 -1.35
N LEU A 98 -5.01 7.13 -0.64
CA LEU A 98 -4.15 6.04 -0.24
C LEU A 98 -4.76 4.75 -0.79
N SER A 99 -3.99 4.04 -1.62
CA SER A 99 -4.46 2.85 -2.31
C SER A 99 -3.61 1.64 -1.94
N TYR A 100 -4.23 0.48 -1.83
CA TYR A 100 -3.54 -0.77 -1.55
C TYR A 100 -4.29 -1.95 -2.15
N GLU A 101 -3.62 -3.09 -2.28
CA GLU A 101 -4.26 -4.31 -2.75
C GLU A 101 -4.97 -5.01 -1.60
N SER A 102 -6.24 -5.39 -1.82
CA SER A 102 -7.04 -6.12 -0.83
C SER A 102 -6.37 -7.45 -0.47
N PRO A 103 -6.16 -7.75 0.83
CA PRO A 103 -5.64 -9.04 1.24
C PRO A 103 -6.44 -10.23 0.72
N ASP A 104 -7.76 -10.16 0.78
CA ASP A 104 -8.63 -11.24 0.28
C ASP A 104 -8.45 -11.45 -1.21
N TYR A 105 -8.30 -10.39 -1.98
CA TYR A 105 -8.03 -10.48 -3.41
C TYR A 105 -6.70 -11.15 -3.70
N LEU A 106 -5.64 -10.80 -2.95
CA LEU A 106 -4.33 -11.42 -3.12
C LEU A 106 -4.37 -12.92 -2.81
N ILE A 107 -5.05 -13.31 -1.75
CA ILE A 107 -5.21 -14.71 -1.37
C ILE A 107 -5.91 -15.49 -2.50
N GLU A 108 -6.98 -14.95 -3.04
CA GLU A 108 -7.73 -15.58 -4.14
C GLU A 108 -6.89 -15.63 -5.42
N ARG A 109 -6.25 -14.52 -5.78
CA ARG A 109 -5.43 -14.42 -7.00
C ARG A 109 -4.31 -15.45 -7.04
N PHE A 110 -3.65 -15.68 -5.91
CA PHE A 110 -2.51 -16.59 -5.81
C PHE A 110 -2.91 -17.99 -5.30
N HIS A 111 -4.21 -18.28 -5.22
CA HIS A 111 -4.74 -19.59 -4.83
C HIS A 111 -4.22 -20.09 -3.48
N LEU A 112 -4.16 -19.18 -2.50
CA LEU A 112 -3.73 -19.53 -1.15
C LEU A 112 -4.89 -19.99 -0.28
N PRO A 113 -4.62 -20.77 0.79
CA PRO A 113 -5.65 -21.10 1.77
C PRO A 113 -6.27 -19.83 2.36
N PRO A 114 -7.62 -19.71 2.39
CA PRO A 114 -8.28 -18.50 2.88
C PRO A 114 -7.87 -18.07 4.30
N ALA A 115 -7.52 -19.02 5.16
CA ALA A 115 -7.09 -18.73 6.53
C ALA A 115 -5.83 -17.84 6.58
N LEU A 116 -5.00 -17.84 5.54
CA LEU A 116 -3.79 -17.02 5.49
C LEU A 116 -4.06 -15.53 5.28
N ALA A 117 -5.28 -15.15 4.90
CA ALA A 117 -5.65 -13.74 4.75
C ALA A 117 -5.42 -12.97 6.06
N ALA A 118 -5.65 -13.60 7.21
CA ALA A 118 -5.45 -12.96 8.51
C ALA A 118 -4.02 -12.45 8.71
N ASN A 119 -3.02 -13.11 8.08
CA ASN A 119 -1.62 -12.73 8.23
C ASN A 119 -1.29 -11.36 7.61
N ILE A 120 -2.07 -10.90 6.65
CA ILE A 120 -1.86 -9.64 5.94
C ILE A 120 -3.04 -8.67 6.07
N ALA A 121 -4.09 -9.06 6.80
CA ALA A 121 -5.33 -8.26 6.91
C ALA A 121 -5.12 -6.92 7.64
N GLY A 122 -4.07 -6.78 8.43
CA GLY A 122 -3.81 -5.56 9.21
C GLY A 122 -3.58 -4.30 8.37
N ILE A 123 -3.27 -4.43 7.08
CA ILE A 123 -3.06 -3.27 6.20
C ILE A 123 -4.31 -2.38 6.14
N ARG A 124 -5.50 -2.96 6.20
CA ARG A 124 -6.75 -2.20 6.16
C ARG A 124 -6.84 -1.18 7.30
N ALA A 125 -6.66 -1.64 8.53
CA ALA A 125 -6.76 -0.76 9.70
C ALA A 125 -5.65 0.30 9.71
N LEU A 126 -4.44 -0.05 9.28
CA LEU A 126 -3.33 0.88 9.18
C LEU A 126 -3.63 1.99 8.18
N CYS A 127 -4.12 1.63 7.00
CA CYS A 127 -4.44 2.60 5.95
C CYS A 127 -5.64 3.48 6.34
N GLU A 128 -6.68 2.90 6.93
CA GLU A 128 -7.83 3.67 7.42
C GLU A 128 -7.40 4.70 8.48
N ALA A 129 -6.49 4.32 9.39
CA ALA A 129 -5.96 5.24 10.40
C ALA A 129 -5.08 6.34 9.76
N ALA A 130 -4.33 6.00 8.72
CA ALA A 130 -3.42 6.95 8.07
C ALA A 130 -4.16 8.07 7.33
N VAL A 131 -5.36 7.81 6.81
CA VAL A 131 -6.14 8.79 6.05
C VAL A 131 -7.05 9.66 6.92
N ALA A 132 -7.23 9.30 8.17
CA ALA A 132 -8.10 10.02 9.11
C ALA A 132 -7.50 11.34 9.60
#